data_eb9242ab0e97dd9e1cc1136d577ed980
#
_entry.id   eb9242ab0e97dd9e1cc1136d577ed980
#
_cell.length_a   1.000
_cell.length_b   1.000
_cell.length_c   1.000
_cell.angle_alpha   90.00
_cell.angle_beta   90.00
_cell.angle_gamma   90.00
#
_symmetry.space_group_name_H-M   'P 1'
#
loop_
_entity.id
_entity.type
_entity.pdbx_description
1 polymer ?
#
loop_
_entity_poly.entity_id
_entity_poly.type
_entity_poly.pdbx_seq_one_letter_code
_entity_poly.pdbx_strand_id
1 'polypeptide(L)'
;ALKEAAGKSPAATPDAATPGAGVPGAGVPSATPGAAKPPAAAGAAGVPKPPVKKKDEGPKPADASGHTLVKRLREKLGEAVTGAFTFLGQLSIHVRAERVVEACRALRDDAETPFNYLSDLTCVHWPERDEAPFELVYNLYSISKNERVRLKSAAGEDGIESVTSVWPTANWMEREVFDLFGVRFRNHPDMRRLLLPKDWDGHPLRKDYPLEFMENEWTTRHLPIFDEVQREQLAQRRAYGLEILQTPDERRLRELFRDGRDPLPKEHK
;
A
#
# COMPACT_ATOMS: atom_id res chain seq x y z
N ALA A 1 -45.83 0.79 43.44
CA ALA A 1 -45.73 1.19 44.84
C ALA A 1 -44.25 1.35 45.21
N LEU A 2 -43.90 2.59 45.64
CA LEU A 2 -42.78 2.95 46.53
C LEU A 2 -41.36 2.84 45.91
N LYS A 3 -40.45 3.78 45.97
CA LYS A 3 -40.29 5.14 46.50
C LYS A 3 -38.86 5.55 46.21
N GLU A 4 -38.73 6.79 45.78
CA GLU A 4 -37.57 7.66 45.84
C GLU A 4 -36.57 7.42 46.98
N ALA A 5 -35.29 7.65 46.69
CA ALA A 5 -34.42 8.38 47.60
C ALA A 5 -33.23 9.01 46.82
N ALA A 6 -33.22 10.33 46.88
CA ALA A 6 -32.14 11.19 46.46
C ALA A 6 -31.08 11.30 47.56
N GLY A 7 -29.82 11.57 47.18
CA GLY A 7 -28.76 11.89 48.13
C GLY A 7 -27.49 12.38 47.46
N LYS A 8 -27.41 13.65 47.16
CA LYS A 8 -26.44 14.69 47.56
C LYS A 8 -24.96 14.41 47.44
N SER A 9 -24.34 15.18 46.54
CA SER A 9 -22.92 15.63 46.61
C SER A 9 -22.59 16.36 47.90
N PRO A 10 -21.31 16.42 48.29
CA PRO A 10 -20.77 17.76 48.49
C PRO A 10 -19.44 18.06 47.76
N ALA A 11 -19.32 19.31 47.43
CA ALA A 11 -18.12 20.03 47.02
C ALA A 11 -17.26 20.38 48.22
N ALA A 12 -15.97 20.55 48.01
CA ALA A 12 -15.15 21.68 48.48
C ALA A 12 -13.65 21.48 48.19
N THR A 13 -13.06 22.41 47.48
CA THR A 13 -11.66 22.81 47.53
C THR A 13 -11.34 23.48 48.88
N PRO A 14 -10.06 23.57 49.34
CA PRO A 14 -9.34 24.81 49.11
C PRO A 14 -7.81 24.73 48.85
N ASP A 15 -7.34 25.73 48.11
CA ASP A 15 -6.10 26.50 48.11
C ASP A 15 -5.04 26.21 49.20
N ALA A 16 -3.75 26.19 48.77
CA ALA A 16 -2.64 26.84 49.46
C ALA A 16 -1.32 26.86 48.66
N ALA A 17 -0.97 28.01 48.16
CA ALA A 17 0.31 28.72 48.35
C ALA A 17 1.63 28.11 47.83
N THR A 18 2.19 28.80 46.86
CA THR A 18 3.61 28.94 46.50
C THR A 18 4.42 29.60 47.64
N PRO A 19 5.72 29.32 47.75
CA PRO A 19 6.66 30.40 47.42
C PRO A 19 7.88 29.97 46.61
N GLY A 20 8.33 30.91 45.79
CA GLY A 20 9.46 30.83 44.87
C GLY A 20 10.84 30.85 45.54
N ALA A 21 11.82 30.38 44.78
CA ALA A 21 13.23 30.76 44.93
C ALA A 21 13.86 30.85 43.54
N GLY A 22 14.30 32.03 43.21
CA GLY A 22 15.05 32.34 42.02
C GLY A 22 16.51 31.87 42.08
N VAL A 23 17.06 31.53 40.93
CA VAL A 23 18.49 31.30 40.73
C VAL A 23 18.94 32.07 39.51
N PRO A 24 20.13 32.74 39.57
CA PRO A 24 20.53 33.75 38.61
C PRO A 24 21.17 33.20 37.33
N GLY A 25 21.01 33.94 36.24
CA GLY A 25 21.52 33.62 34.94
C GLY A 25 23.07 33.65 34.88
N ALA A 26 23.58 32.72 34.07
CA ALA A 26 24.94 32.76 33.57
C ALA A 26 24.89 32.89 32.05
N GLY A 27 25.36 34.02 31.55
CA GLY A 27 25.47 34.33 30.15
C GLY A 27 26.50 33.46 29.46
N VAL A 28 26.17 33.03 28.25
CA VAL A 28 27.11 32.35 27.34
C VAL A 28 27.52 33.35 26.25
N PRO A 29 28.79 33.58 26.01
CA PRO A 29 29.21 34.46 24.91
C PRO A 29 29.16 33.75 23.56
N SER A 30 28.51 34.39 22.63
CA SER A 30 28.55 34.11 21.21
C SER A 30 29.98 34.33 20.65
N ALA A 31 30.56 33.27 20.11
CA ALA A 31 31.75 33.38 19.28
C ALA A 31 31.57 32.56 18.02
N THR A 32 31.37 33.24 16.91
CA THR A 32 31.41 32.71 15.55
C THR A 32 32.86 32.60 15.09
N PRO A 33 33.37 31.45 14.67
CA PRO A 33 34.58 31.39 13.86
C PRO A 33 34.19 31.28 12.37
N GLY A 34 34.73 32.20 11.58
CA GLY A 34 34.63 32.24 10.13
C GLY A 34 35.15 30.97 9.47
N ALA A 35 34.37 30.43 8.58
CA ALA A 35 34.76 29.31 7.73
C ALA A 35 35.71 29.78 6.63
N ALA A 36 36.95 29.34 6.71
CA ALA A 36 37.93 29.46 5.63
C ALA A 36 37.58 28.46 4.50
N LYS A 37 37.50 28.98 3.29
CA LYS A 37 37.26 28.26 2.04
C LYS A 37 38.49 27.38 1.72
N PRO A 38 38.35 26.07 1.48
CA PRO A 38 39.46 25.23 1.05
C PRO A 38 39.85 25.53 -0.39
N PRO A 39 41.14 25.39 -0.76
CA PRO A 39 41.65 25.70 -2.10
C PRO A 39 41.16 24.66 -3.11
N ALA A 40 40.89 25.12 -4.33
CA ALA A 40 40.53 24.33 -5.48
C ALA A 40 41.63 23.30 -5.81
N ALA A 41 41.29 22.01 -5.71
CA ALA A 41 42.16 20.93 -6.18
C ALA A 41 42.07 20.82 -7.70
N ALA A 42 43.24 20.87 -8.33
CA ALA A 42 43.47 20.71 -9.75
C ALA A 42 43.02 19.33 -10.26
N GLY A 43 42.60 19.29 -11.54
CA GLY A 43 42.00 18.22 -12.26
C GLY A 43 42.68 16.86 -12.11
N ALA A 44 41.89 15.86 -11.72
CA ALA A 44 42.20 14.47 -11.91
C ALA A 44 41.58 14.02 -13.23
N ALA A 45 42.43 13.52 -14.13
CA ALA A 45 42.05 12.97 -15.42
C ALA A 45 40.97 11.88 -15.27
N GLY A 46 39.93 11.94 -16.09
CA GLY A 46 38.80 11.06 -16.02
C GLY A 46 39.16 9.60 -16.20
N VAL A 47 38.88 8.81 -15.18
CA VAL A 47 38.85 7.35 -15.30
C VAL A 47 37.68 7.00 -16.25
N PRO A 48 37.91 6.23 -17.34
CA PRO A 48 36.84 5.87 -18.24
C PRO A 48 35.80 5.04 -17.47
N LYS A 49 34.56 5.52 -17.45
CA LYS A 49 33.44 4.76 -16.86
C LYS A 49 33.31 3.42 -17.60
N PRO A 50 33.26 2.29 -16.89
CA PRO A 50 33.02 1.01 -17.54
C PRO A 50 31.72 1.06 -18.33
N PRO A 51 31.65 0.37 -19.51
CA PRO A 51 30.45 0.40 -20.33
C PRO A 51 29.26 -0.09 -19.53
N VAL A 52 28.25 0.76 -19.43
CA VAL A 52 26.96 0.40 -18.81
C VAL A 52 26.40 -0.75 -19.64
N LYS A 53 26.45 -1.97 -19.10
CA LYS A 53 25.75 -3.11 -19.70
C LYS A 53 24.31 -2.68 -19.88
N LYS A 54 23.82 -2.69 -21.13
CA LYS A 54 22.39 -2.51 -21.41
C LYS A 54 21.66 -3.51 -20.55
N LYS A 55 20.75 -3.05 -19.67
CA LYS A 55 19.83 -3.92 -18.94
C LYS A 55 19.17 -4.79 -20.01
N ASP A 56 19.29 -6.11 -19.91
CA ASP A 56 18.48 -7.01 -20.70
C ASP A 56 17.03 -6.62 -20.46
N GLU A 57 16.38 -6.07 -21.50
CA GLU A 57 14.96 -5.83 -21.47
C GLU A 57 14.30 -7.20 -21.36
N GLY A 58 13.73 -7.51 -20.21
CA GLY A 58 13.02 -8.76 -19.99
C GLY A 58 11.90 -8.98 -21.04
N PRO A 59 11.29 -10.16 -21.08
CA PRO A 59 10.26 -10.47 -22.05
C PRO A 59 9.15 -9.40 -22.02
N LYS A 60 8.76 -8.94 -23.22
CA LYS A 60 7.67 -7.94 -23.38
C LYS A 60 6.33 -8.67 -23.57
N PRO A 61 5.20 -8.10 -23.08
CA PRO A 61 3.89 -8.64 -23.35
C PRO A 61 3.59 -8.65 -24.85
N ALA A 62 3.08 -9.77 -25.37
CA ALA A 62 2.66 -9.91 -26.76
C ALA A 62 1.16 -9.64 -26.91
N ASP A 63 0.74 -9.05 -28.04
CA ASP A 63 -0.67 -8.86 -28.33
C ASP A 63 -1.39 -10.21 -28.48
N ALA A 64 -2.54 -10.34 -27.82
CA ALA A 64 -3.37 -11.53 -27.80
C ALA A 64 -4.76 -11.29 -28.42
N SER A 65 -4.92 -10.25 -29.21
CA SER A 65 -6.22 -9.93 -29.87
C SER A 65 -6.75 -11.06 -30.76
N GLY A 66 -5.85 -11.92 -31.25
CA GLY A 66 -6.17 -13.10 -32.06
C GLY A 66 -6.63 -14.33 -31.27
N HIS A 67 -6.54 -14.32 -29.93
CA HIS A 67 -6.92 -15.45 -29.09
C HIS A 67 -8.42 -15.77 -29.20
N THR A 68 -8.79 -17.06 -29.27
CA THR A 68 -10.17 -17.50 -29.48
C THR A 68 -11.13 -16.98 -28.40
N LEU A 69 -10.75 -17.04 -27.15
CA LEU A 69 -11.52 -16.50 -26.01
C LEU A 69 -11.76 -14.99 -26.17
N VAL A 70 -10.73 -14.23 -26.58
CA VAL A 70 -10.84 -12.78 -26.75
C VAL A 70 -11.79 -12.43 -27.91
N LYS A 71 -11.75 -13.18 -29.01
CA LYS A 71 -12.69 -13.00 -30.12
C LYS A 71 -14.13 -13.23 -29.68
N ARG A 72 -14.40 -14.34 -28.99
CA ARG A 72 -15.76 -14.63 -28.47
C ARG A 72 -16.23 -13.56 -27.48
N LEU A 73 -15.33 -13.07 -26.64
CA LEU A 73 -15.66 -12.02 -25.70
C LEU A 73 -15.97 -10.69 -26.40
N ARG A 74 -15.20 -10.34 -27.45
CA ARG A 74 -15.47 -9.16 -28.29
C ARG A 74 -16.78 -9.28 -29.08
N GLU A 75 -17.14 -10.46 -29.53
CA GLU A 75 -18.45 -10.68 -30.19
C GLU A 75 -19.61 -10.39 -29.24
N LYS A 76 -19.48 -10.73 -27.96
CA LYS A 76 -20.51 -10.49 -26.93
C LYS A 76 -20.53 -9.07 -26.40
N LEU A 77 -19.36 -8.44 -26.22
CA LEU A 77 -19.20 -7.18 -25.49
C LEU A 77 -18.78 -6.00 -26.38
N GLY A 78 -18.38 -6.27 -27.62
CA GLY A 78 -17.96 -5.24 -28.57
C GLY A 78 -16.75 -4.44 -28.07
N GLU A 79 -16.87 -3.12 -28.07
CA GLU A 79 -15.82 -2.18 -27.69
C GLU A 79 -15.50 -2.14 -26.18
N ALA A 80 -16.25 -2.88 -25.34
CA ALA A 80 -15.95 -2.96 -23.93
C ALA A 80 -14.60 -3.65 -23.67
N VAL A 81 -14.15 -4.53 -24.58
CA VAL A 81 -12.83 -5.15 -24.54
C VAL A 81 -11.80 -4.21 -25.16
N THR A 82 -11.07 -3.48 -24.32
CA THR A 82 -10.12 -2.45 -24.74
C THR A 82 -8.78 -3.02 -25.20
N GLY A 83 -8.36 -4.18 -24.69
CA GLY A 83 -7.10 -4.82 -25.07
C GLY A 83 -6.98 -6.25 -24.56
N ALA A 84 -6.05 -6.99 -25.13
CA ALA A 84 -5.68 -8.32 -24.66
C ALA A 84 -4.20 -8.58 -24.91
N PHE A 85 -3.52 -9.11 -23.90
CA PHE A 85 -2.07 -9.35 -23.94
C PHE A 85 -1.75 -10.71 -23.34
N THR A 86 -0.74 -11.36 -23.88
CA THR A 86 -0.16 -12.57 -23.30
C THR A 86 1.23 -12.25 -22.77
N PHE A 87 1.48 -12.59 -21.53
CA PHE A 87 2.78 -12.45 -20.89
C PHE A 87 3.14 -13.73 -20.15
N LEU A 88 4.30 -14.31 -20.48
CA LEU A 88 4.76 -15.59 -19.92
C LEU A 88 3.67 -16.69 -19.95
N GLY A 89 2.95 -16.79 -21.06
CA GLY A 89 1.89 -17.80 -21.24
C GLY A 89 0.57 -17.48 -20.53
N GLN A 90 0.47 -16.35 -19.83
CA GLN A 90 -0.75 -15.94 -19.15
C GLN A 90 -1.51 -14.88 -19.96
N LEU A 91 -2.77 -15.16 -20.27
CA LEU A 91 -3.67 -14.25 -20.97
C LEU A 91 -4.22 -13.21 -19.99
N SER A 92 -4.13 -11.93 -20.37
CA SER A 92 -4.72 -10.79 -19.65
C SER A 92 -5.65 -10.03 -20.62
N ILE A 93 -6.89 -9.78 -20.20
CA ILE A 93 -7.91 -9.10 -20.99
C ILE A 93 -8.29 -7.81 -20.26
N HIS A 94 -8.25 -6.69 -20.95
CA HIS A 94 -8.64 -5.39 -20.40
C HIS A 94 -10.07 -5.04 -20.81
N VAL A 95 -10.89 -4.64 -19.83
CA VAL A 95 -12.32 -4.33 -20.03
C VAL A 95 -12.65 -3.01 -19.35
N ARG A 96 -13.57 -2.25 -19.97
CA ARG A 96 -14.11 -1.02 -19.36
C ARG A 96 -14.86 -1.30 -18.06
N ALA A 97 -14.73 -0.40 -17.09
CA ALA A 97 -15.32 -0.54 -15.75
C ALA A 97 -16.85 -0.72 -15.77
N GLU A 98 -17.53 0.00 -16.69
CA GLU A 98 -18.99 -0.02 -16.81
C GLU A 98 -19.54 -1.39 -17.23
N ARG A 99 -18.72 -2.20 -17.91
CA ARG A 99 -19.13 -3.50 -18.46
C ARG A 99 -18.45 -4.68 -17.78
N VAL A 100 -17.80 -4.47 -16.61
CA VAL A 100 -17.04 -5.52 -15.91
C VAL A 100 -17.92 -6.68 -15.49
N VAL A 101 -19.13 -6.44 -14.98
CA VAL A 101 -20.06 -7.49 -14.54
C VAL A 101 -20.52 -8.35 -15.72
N GLU A 102 -20.79 -7.72 -16.86
CA GLU A 102 -21.17 -8.45 -18.07
C GLU A 102 -20.01 -9.29 -18.59
N ALA A 103 -18.78 -8.75 -18.57
CA ALA A 103 -17.59 -9.49 -18.95
C ALA A 103 -17.36 -10.71 -18.04
N CYS A 104 -17.53 -10.53 -16.75
CA CYS A 104 -17.45 -11.60 -15.77
C CYS A 104 -18.50 -12.70 -16.01
N ARG A 105 -19.76 -12.32 -16.30
CA ARG A 105 -20.81 -13.28 -16.65
C ARG A 105 -20.49 -13.99 -17.96
N ALA A 106 -20.05 -13.26 -18.99
CA ALA A 106 -19.69 -13.83 -20.27
C ALA A 106 -18.54 -14.85 -20.18
N LEU A 107 -17.56 -14.61 -19.27
CA LEU A 107 -16.47 -15.55 -19.00
C LEU A 107 -16.91 -16.74 -18.14
N ARG A 108 -17.75 -16.52 -17.13
CA ARG A 108 -18.29 -17.60 -16.30
C ARG A 108 -19.12 -18.59 -17.14
N ASP A 109 -19.94 -18.05 -18.03
CA ASP A 109 -20.93 -18.80 -18.81
C ASP A 109 -20.43 -19.10 -20.25
N ASP A 110 -19.08 -19.05 -20.46
CA ASP A 110 -18.50 -19.38 -21.77
C ASP A 110 -18.70 -20.88 -22.08
N ALA A 111 -19.21 -21.18 -23.28
CA ALA A 111 -19.56 -22.53 -23.67
C ALA A 111 -18.38 -23.49 -23.81
N GLU A 112 -17.19 -22.96 -24.21
CA GLU A 112 -16.01 -23.77 -24.43
C GLU A 112 -15.11 -23.82 -23.18
N THR A 113 -14.95 -22.68 -22.53
CA THR A 113 -14.05 -22.54 -21.38
C THR A 113 -14.74 -21.75 -20.26
N PRO A 114 -15.62 -22.38 -19.50
CA PRO A 114 -16.31 -21.71 -18.41
C PRO A 114 -15.36 -21.41 -17.26
N PHE A 115 -15.18 -20.12 -16.93
CA PHE A 115 -14.39 -19.67 -15.81
C PHE A 115 -15.26 -19.58 -14.55
N ASN A 116 -15.55 -20.72 -13.98
CA ASN A 116 -16.47 -20.88 -12.86
C ASN A 116 -15.85 -20.58 -11.48
N TYR A 117 -14.54 -20.34 -11.42
CA TYR A 117 -13.85 -20.06 -10.17
C TYR A 117 -13.10 -18.71 -10.23
N LEU A 118 -13.47 -17.81 -9.33
CA LEU A 118 -12.69 -16.61 -9.04
C LEU A 118 -11.62 -16.98 -8.01
N SER A 119 -10.38 -17.11 -8.48
CA SER A 119 -9.26 -17.51 -7.62
C SER A 119 -8.83 -16.38 -6.70
N ASP A 120 -8.84 -15.16 -7.23
CA ASP A 120 -8.39 -13.99 -6.51
C ASP A 120 -8.89 -12.71 -7.17
N LEU A 121 -9.06 -11.65 -6.38
CA LEU A 121 -9.37 -10.30 -6.82
C LEU A 121 -8.49 -9.34 -6.04
N THR A 122 -7.68 -8.57 -6.75
CA THR A 122 -6.79 -7.60 -6.13
C THR A 122 -6.79 -6.28 -6.90
N CYS A 123 -6.11 -5.28 -6.36
CA CYS A 123 -6.02 -3.96 -6.93
C CYS A 123 -4.56 -3.51 -7.03
N VAL A 124 -4.25 -2.73 -8.06
CA VAL A 124 -2.98 -2.01 -8.21
C VAL A 124 -3.27 -0.53 -8.27
N HIS A 125 -2.59 0.25 -7.46
CA HIS A 125 -2.67 1.71 -7.47
C HIS A 125 -1.57 2.28 -8.37
N TRP A 126 -1.99 3.09 -9.37
CA TRP A 126 -1.15 3.81 -10.33
C TRP A 126 -1.32 5.32 -10.13
N PRO A 127 -0.55 5.96 -9.25
CA PRO A 127 -0.72 7.38 -8.94
C PRO A 127 -0.49 8.30 -10.14
N GLU A 128 0.14 7.81 -11.21
CA GLU A 128 0.37 8.56 -12.44
C GLU A 128 -0.88 8.65 -13.33
N ARG A 129 -1.97 7.95 -13.00
CA ARG A 129 -3.22 7.94 -13.79
C ARG A 129 -4.26 8.80 -13.09
N ASP A 130 -4.51 9.99 -13.61
CA ASP A 130 -5.43 10.96 -12.98
C ASP A 130 -6.89 10.49 -12.98
N GLU A 131 -7.39 9.93 -14.10
CA GLU A 131 -8.81 9.56 -14.24
C GLU A 131 -9.16 8.20 -13.62
N ALA A 132 -8.24 7.23 -13.68
CA ALA A 132 -8.47 5.86 -13.21
C ALA A 132 -7.21 5.30 -12.53
N PRO A 133 -6.91 5.74 -11.29
CA PRO A 133 -5.70 5.37 -10.58
C PRO A 133 -5.70 3.90 -10.13
N PHE A 134 -6.83 3.23 -10.11
CA PHE A 134 -6.95 1.86 -9.66
C PHE A 134 -7.11 0.89 -10.83
N GLU A 135 -6.30 -0.15 -10.87
CA GLU A 135 -6.45 -1.27 -11.79
C GLU A 135 -6.85 -2.51 -11.01
N LEU A 136 -8.11 -2.92 -11.17
CA LEU A 136 -8.63 -4.15 -10.58
C LEU A 136 -8.22 -5.34 -11.43
N VAL A 137 -7.76 -6.40 -10.77
CA VAL A 137 -7.27 -7.62 -11.40
C VAL A 137 -8.05 -8.81 -10.85
N TYR A 138 -8.87 -9.42 -11.72
CA TYR A 138 -9.64 -10.61 -11.42
C TYR A 138 -8.90 -11.82 -11.98
N ASN A 139 -8.42 -12.71 -11.14
CA ASN A 139 -7.76 -13.94 -11.53
C ASN A 139 -8.82 -15.06 -11.61
N LEU A 140 -9.16 -15.45 -12.83
CA LEU A 140 -10.19 -16.43 -13.10
C LEU A 140 -9.59 -17.77 -13.51
N TYR A 141 -10.22 -18.84 -13.09
CA TYR A 141 -9.79 -20.19 -13.36
C TYR A 141 -10.95 -21.07 -13.84
N SER A 142 -10.71 -21.82 -14.91
CA SER A 142 -11.60 -22.84 -15.42
C SER A 142 -11.17 -24.19 -14.88
N ILE A 143 -11.97 -24.77 -13.98
CA ILE A 143 -11.66 -26.08 -13.39
C ILE A 143 -11.72 -27.18 -14.45
N SER A 144 -12.69 -27.11 -15.37
CA SER A 144 -12.91 -28.12 -16.40
C SER A 144 -11.81 -28.17 -17.47
N LYS A 145 -11.21 -27.01 -17.79
CA LYS A 145 -10.19 -26.88 -18.84
C LYS A 145 -8.78 -26.71 -18.30
N ASN A 146 -8.62 -26.50 -16.99
CA ASN A 146 -7.34 -26.17 -16.35
C ASN A 146 -6.69 -24.94 -16.97
N GLU A 147 -7.50 -23.93 -17.33
CA GLU A 147 -7.06 -22.70 -17.93
C GLU A 147 -7.24 -21.52 -16.99
N ARG A 148 -6.34 -20.55 -17.10
CA ARG A 148 -6.37 -19.31 -16.32
C ARG A 148 -6.46 -18.11 -17.23
N VAL A 149 -7.27 -17.14 -16.83
CA VAL A 149 -7.32 -15.83 -17.48
C VAL A 149 -7.33 -14.74 -16.42
N ARG A 150 -6.70 -13.65 -16.76
CA ARG A 150 -6.67 -12.45 -15.92
C ARG A 150 -7.55 -11.40 -16.59
N LEU A 151 -8.62 -10.99 -15.94
CA LEU A 151 -9.44 -9.86 -16.37
C LEU A 151 -8.97 -8.63 -15.63
N LYS A 152 -8.74 -7.53 -16.33
CA LYS A 152 -8.30 -6.26 -15.76
C LYS A 152 -9.29 -5.16 -16.11
N SER A 153 -9.58 -4.30 -15.13
CA SER A 153 -10.45 -3.15 -15.32
C SER A 153 -9.90 -1.95 -14.56
N ALA A 154 -9.85 -0.82 -15.22
CA ALA A 154 -9.44 0.43 -14.59
C ALA A 154 -10.65 1.07 -13.90
N ALA A 155 -10.48 1.57 -12.68
CA ALA A 155 -11.50 2.24 -11.91
C ALA A 155 -10.99 3.59 -11.38
N GLY A 156 -11.88 4.59 -11.41
CA GLY A 156 -11.66 5.88 -10.77
C GLY A 156 -12.05 5.87 -9.30
N GLU A 157 -12.02 7.04 -8.68
CA GLU A 157 -12.45 7.25 -7.30
C GLU A 157 -13.95 6.93 -7.07
N ASP A 158 -14.77 7.02 -8.13
CA ASP A 158 -16.20 6.66 -8.09
C ASP A 158 -16.44 5.15 -7.90
N GLY A 159 -15.38 4.34 -8.02
CA GLY A 159 -15.43 2.91 -7.86
C GLY A 159 -15.95 2.15 -9.08
N ILE A 160 -16.28 0.86 -8.87
CA ILE A 160 -16.69 -0.08 -9.90
C ILE A 160 -17.89 -0.91 -9.43
N GLU A 161 -18.59 -1.57 -10.36
CA GLU A 161 -19.67 -2.49 -10.01
C GLU A 161 -19.14 -3.77 -9.35
N SER A 162 -19.86 -4.24 -8.31
CA SER A 162 -19.54 -5.49 -7.61
C SER A 162 -19.83 -6.71 -8.49
N VAL A 163 -18.93 -7.69 -8.44
CA VAL A 163 -19.10 -8.98 -9.10
C VAL A 163 -19.58 -10.09 -8.16
N THR A 164 -20.04 -9.76 -6.97
CA THR A 164 -20.63 -10.69 -6.00
C THR A 164 -21.84 -11.45 -6.56
N SER A 165 -22.59 -10.82 -7.47
CA SER A 165 -23.70 -11.47 -8.19
C SER A 165 -23.25 -12.56 -9.17
N VAL A 166 -21.96 -12.56 -9.55
CA VAL A 166 -21.37 -13.56 -10.45
C VAL A 166 -20.67 -14.64 -9.64
N TRP A 167 -19.83 -14.25 -8.70
CA TRP A 167 -19.11 -15.16 -7.79
C TRP A 167 -19.28 -14.70 -6.35
N PRO A 168 -19.98 -15.45 -5.50
CA PRO A 168 -20.17 -15.08 -4.10
C PRO A 168 -18.86 -14.90 -3.31
N THR A 169 -17.78 -15.58 -3.73
CA THR A 169 -16.44 -15.43 -3.13
C THR A 169 -15.88 -14.02 -3.27
N ALA A 170 -16.30 -13.26 -4.28
CA ALA A 170 -15.92 -11.87 -4.48
C ALA A 170 -16.25 -10.97 -3.28
N ASN A 171 -17.26 -11.31 -2.49
CA ASN A 171 -17.67 -10.53 -1.32
C ASN A 171 -16.48 -10.21 -0.40
N TRP A 172 -15.69 -11.20 -0.04
CA TRP A 172 -14.56 -11.02 0.85
C TRP A 172 -13.39 -10.28 0.19
N MET A 173 -13.12 -10.61 -1.08
CA MET A 173 -12.02 -10.02 -1.84
C MET A 173 -12.28 -8.54 -2.17
N GLU A 174 -13.51 -8.18 -2.52
CA GLU A 174 -13.91 -6.79 -2.75
C GLU A 174 -13.83 -5.94 -1.47
N ARG A 175 -14.21 -6.51 -0.33
CA ARG A 175 -14.04 -5.86 0.97
C ARG A 175 -12.58 -5.66 1.35
N GLU A 176 -11.70 -6.60 1.02
CA GLU A 176 -10.26 -6.46 1.22
C GLU A 176 -9.70 -5.32 0.36
N VAL A 177 -10.07 -5.27 -0.93
CA VAL A 177 -9.67 -4.18 -1.83
C VAL A 177 -10.20 -2.83 -1.34
N PHE A 178 -11.46 -2.78 -0.91
CA PHE A 178 -12.03 -1.57 -0.31
C PHE A 178 -11.23 -1.16 0.93
N ASP A 179 -10.93 -2.09 1.82
CA ASP A 179 -10.26 -1.80 3.09
C ASP A 179 -8.84 -1.26 2.88
N LEU A 180 -8.07 -1.88 1.97
CA LEU A 180 -6.65 -1.58 1.78
C LEU A 180 -6.36 -0.50 0.74
N PHE A 181 -7.23 -0.31 -0.27
CA PHE A 181 -7.07 0.66 -1.36
C PHE A 181 -8.13 1.75 -1.37
N GLY A 182 -9.29 1.55 -0.72
CA GLY A 182 -10.39 2.50 -0.71
C GLY A 182 -11.27 2.48 -1.96
N VAL A 183 -11.15 1.47 -2.81
CA VAL A 183 -12.00 1.33 -4.00
C VAL A 183 -13.41 0.91 -3.58
N ARG A 184 -14.42 1.68 -3.98
CA ARG A 184 -15.82 1.38 -3.68
C ARG A 184 -16.41 0.44 -4.72
N PHE A 185 -17.11 -0.61 -4.25
CA PHE A 185 -17.84 -1.51 -5.14
C PHE A 185 -19.33 -1.22 -5.04
N ARG A 186 -19.89 -0.68 -6.13
CA ARG A 186 -21.33 -0.39 -6.19
C ARG A 186 -22.12 -1.69 -6.18
N ASN A 187 -23.28 -1.67 -5.53
CA ASN A 187 -24.17 -2.84 -5.39
C ASN A 187 -23.55 -4.04 -4.64
N HIS A 188 -22.50 -3.80 -3.87
CA HIS A 188 -21.98 -4.80 -2.94
C HIS A 188 -22.92 -4.94 -1.73
N PRO A 189 -23.22 -6.17 -1.27
CA PRO A 189 -24.20 -6.39 -0.20
C PRO A 189 -23.77 -5.88 1.17
N ASP A 190 -22.45 -5.82 1.45
CA ASP A 190 -21.95 -5.42 2.76
C ASP A 190 -20.51 -4.88 2.65
N MET A 191 -20.36 -3.56 2.58
CA MET A 191 -19.10 -2.86 2.32
C MET A 191 -18.39 -2.41 3.61
N ARG A 192 -18.34 -3.27 4.62
CA ARG A 192 -17.60 -3.00 5.86
C ARG A 192 -16.12 -3.36 5.73
N ARG A 193 -15.25 -2.64 6.46
CA ARG A 193 -13.85 -3.00 6.58
C ARG A 193 -13.70 -4.46 7.03
N LEU A 194 -12.63 -5.13 6.57
CA LEU A 194 -12.39 -6.54 6.82
C LEU A 194 -11.17 -6.77 7.72
N LEU A 195 -10.04 -6.19 7.36
CA LEU A 195 -8.74 -6.41 7.99
C LEU A 195 -8.39 -5.32 9.00
N LEU A 196 -8.69 -4.07 8.65
CA LEU A 196 -8.38 -2.92 9.49
C LEU A 196 -9.50 -2.64 10.50
N PRO A 197 -9.18 -2.03 11.64
CA PRO A 197 -10.18 -1.51 12.56
C PRO A 197 -11.15 -0.53 11.89
N LYS A 198 -12.37 -0.43 12.42
CA LYS A 198 -13.41 0.44 11.83
C LYS A 198 -13.03 1.93 11.83
N ASP A 199 -12.28 2.32 12.83
CA ASP A 199 -11.79 3.67 13.11
C ASP A 199 -10.37 3.91 12.56
N TRP A 200 -9.86 3.00 11.72
CA TRP A 200 -8.59 3.22 11.04
C TRP A 200 -8.71 4.31 9.98
N ASP A 201 -7.74 5.22 9.95
CA ASP A 201 -7.68 6.30 8.96
C ASP A 201 -6.86 5.89 7.73
N GLY A 202 -7.43 6.13 6.54
CA GLY A 202 -6.80 5.88 5.25
C GLY A 202 -6.80 4.43 4.78
N HIS A 203 -5.96 4.17 3.78
CA HIS A 203 -5.86 2.90 3.04
C HIS A 203 -4.39 2.55 2.79
N PRO A 204 -3.81 1.60 3.55
CA PRO A 204 -2.36 1.40 3.63
C PRO A 204 -1.66 0.91 2.37
N LEU A 205 -2.38 0.31 1.42
CA LEU A 205 -1.76 -0.17 0.17
C LEU A 205 -1.76 0.86 -0.96
N ARG A 206 -2.32 2.04 -0.75
CA ARG A 206 -2.15 3.15 -1.68
C ARG A 206 -0.69 3.60 -1.70
N LYS A 207 -0.16 3.98 -2.86
CA LYS A 207 1.22 4.43 -3.01
C LYS A 207 1.50 5.79 -2.37
N ASP A 208 0.47 6.61 -2.22
CA ASP A 208 0.46 7.90 -1.55
C ASP A 208 0.30 7.79 -0.02
N TYR A 209 -0.03 6.59 0.50
CA TYR A 209 -0.09 6.37 1.93
C TYR A 209 1.33 6.39 2.53
N PRO A 210 1.57 7.17 3.59
CA PRO A 210 2.91 7.32 4.17
C PRO A 210 3.41 6.00 4.75
N LEU A 211 4.69 5.68 4.48
CA LEU A 211 5.37 4.50 5.03
C LEU A 211 5.87 4.72 6.46
N GLU A 212 5.96 5.97 6.88
CA GLU A 212 6.34 6.31 8.24
C GLU A 212 5.20 6.00 9.21
N PHE A 213 5.58 5.70 10.46
CA PHE A 213 4.58 5.51 11.52
C PHE A 213 3.77 6.80 11.67
N MET A 214 2.48 6.72 11.38
CA MET A 214 1.56 7.81 11.63
C MET A 214 0.92 7.65 13.00
N GLU A 215 1.00 8.69 13.81
CA GLU A 215 0.15 8.83 14.97
C GLU A 215 -1.26 9.15 14.45
N ASN A 216 -2.07 8.13 14.26
CA ASN A 216 -3.47 8.29 13.95
C ASN A 216 -4.31 8.11 15.23
N GLU A 217 -5.59 8.49 15.15
CA GLU A 217 -6.49 8.41 16.31
C GLU A 217 -6.57 6.98 16.86
N TRP A 218 -6.49 5.98 16.00
CA TRP A 218 -6.51 4.58 16.41
C TRP A 218 -5.25 4.19 17.17
N THR A 219 -4.05 4.54 16.68
CA THR A 219 -2.78 4.23 17.35
C THR A 219 -2.68 4.93 18.69
N THR A 220 -3.12 6.18 18.77
CA THR A 220 -3.14 6.94 20.04
C THR A 220 -4.08 6.31 21.05
N ARG A 221 -5.22 5.77 20.60
CA ARG A 221 -6.24 5.20 21.48
C ARG A 221 -5.94 3.77 21.94
N HIS A 222 -5.35 2.94 21.07
CA HIS A 222 -5.19 1.50 21.31
C HIS A 222 -3.76 1.05 21.60
N LEU A 223 -2.77 1.80 21.14
CA LEU A 223 -1.39 1.55 21.52
C LEU A 223 -1.07 2.45 22.72
N PRO A 224 -0.98 1.88 23.93
CA PRO A 224 -0.61 2.67 25.11
C PRO A 224 0.71 3.37 24.82
N ILE A 225 0.79 4.60 25.30
CA ILE A 225 1.94 5.50 25.21
C ILE A 225 3.21 4.67 25.35
N PHE A 226 3.95 4.59 24.27
CA PHE A 226 5.24 3.91 24.27
C PHE A 226 6.09 4.54 25.36
N ASP A 227 6.55 3.71 26.27
CA ASP A 227 7.59 4.08 27.21
C ASP A 227 8.72 4.79 26.47
N GLU A 228 9.38 5.74 27.09
CA GLU A 228 10.45 6.55 26.45
C GLU A 228 11.49 5.67 25.76
N VAL A 229 11.79 4.50 26.35
CA VAL A 229 12.64 3.44 25.78
C VAL A 229 12.10 2.89 24.46
N GLN A 230 10.79 2.68 24.34
CA GLN A 230 10.18 2.20 23.10
C GLN A 230 10.18 3.26 22.00
N ARG A 231 10.00 4.53 22.37
CA ARG A 231 10.13 5.67 21.44
C ARG A 231 11.55 5.77 20.90
N GLU A 232 12.53 5.62 21.77
CA GLU A 232 13.95 5.65 21.37
C GLU A 232 14.31 4.47 20.46
N GLN A 233 13.86 3.26 20.76
CA GLN A 233 14.03 2.09 19.91
C GLN A 233 13.34 2.26 18.54
N LEU A 234 12.17 2.87 18.51
CA LEU A 234 11.46 3.16 17.26
C LEU A 234 12.22 4.20 16.43
N ALA A 235 12.74 5.25 17.06
CA ALA A 235 13.56 6.26 16.42
C ALA A 235 14.87 5.66 15.86
N GLN A 236 15.52 4.78 16.61
CA GLN A 236 16.70 4.05 16.14
C GLN A 236 16.39 3.14 14.95
N ARG A 237 15.28 2.40 14.97
CA ARG A 237 14.84 1.56 13.85
C ARG A 237 14.52 2.39 12.60
N ARG A 238 13.92 3.57 12.78
CA ARG A 238 13.65 4.50 11.68
C ARG A 238 14.95 5.05 11.08
N ALA A 239 15.86 5.52 11.92
CA ALA A 239 17.17 6.00 11.48
C ALA A 239 17.94 4.92 10.71
N TYR A 240 17.93 3.68 11.20
CA TYR A 240 18.54 2.54 10.54
C TYR A 240 17.85 2.19 9.20
N GLY A 241 16.52 2.21 9.17
CA GLY A 241 15.75 1.98 7.94
C GLY A 241 15.97 3.07 6.89
N LEU A 242 16.04 4.33 7.29
CA LEU A 242 16.37 5.45 6.41
C LEU A 242 17.80 5.36 5.90
N GLU A 243 18.75 4.92 6.73
CA GLU A 243 20.13 4.70 6.31
C GLU A 243 20.23 3.58 5.25
N ILE A 244 19.48 2.48 5.40
CA ILE A 244 19.40 1.42 4.39
C ILE A 244 18.80 1.95 3.08
N LEU A 245 17.75 2.76 3.14
CA LEU A 245 17.11 3.35 1.96
C LEU A 245 17.98 4.40 1.26
N GLN A 246 18.80 5.12 2.02
CA GLN A 246 19.72 6.14 1.49
C GLN A 246 21.02 5.56 0.89
N THR A 247 21.34 4.32 1.23
CA THR A 247 22.53 3.64 0.68
C THR A 247 22.09 2.48 -0.23
N PRO A 248 21.74 2.75 -1.51
CA PRO A 248 21.25 1.76 -2.45
C PRO A 248 22.34 0.79 -2.94
N ASP A 249 23.48 0.73 -2.29
CA ASP A 249 24.55 -0.18 -2.68
C ASP A 249 24.30 -1.57 -2.09
N GLU A 250 23.70 -2.44 -2.92
CA GLU A 250 23.50 -3.87 -2.61
C GLU A 250 24.79 -4.59 -2.10
N ARG A 251 25.98 -4.06 -2.43
CA ARG A 251 27.24 -4.61 -1.96
C ARG A 251 27.41 -4.43 -0.47
N ARG A 252 27.00 -3.27 0.06
CA ARG A 252 27.11 -2.96 1.49
C ARG A 252 26.19 -3.84 2.33
N LEU A 253 24.98 -4.09 1.83
CA LEU A 253 24.06 -5.05 2.45
C LEU A 253 24.64 -6.47 2.44
N ARG A 254 25.20 -6.91 1.31
CA ARG A 254 25.87 -8.22 1.23
C ARG A 254 27.09 -8.34 2.12
N GLU A 255 27.86 -7.27 2.31
CA GLU A 255 29.01 -7.25 3.22
C GLU A 255 28.56 -7.35 4.69
N LEU A 256 27.51 -6.62 5.09
CA LEU A 256 26.94 -6.69 6.43
C LEU A 256 26.42 -8.09 6.77
N PHE A 257 25.79 -8.80 5.81
CA PHE A 257 25.29 -10.15 6.02
C PHE A 257 26.37 -11.23 5.82
N ARG A 258 27.42 -10.97 5.04
CA ARG A 258 28.48 -11.94 4.77
C ARG A 258 29.44 -12.13 5.93
N ASP A 259 29.66 -11.09 6.72
CA ASP A 259 30.61 -11.13 7.85
C ASP A 259 30.00 -11.71 9.13
N GLY A 260 28.75 -12.16 9.10
CA GLY A 260 28.07 -12.76 10.25
C GLY A 260 28.02 -11.85 11.49
N ARG A 261 28.25 -10.56 11.30
CA ARG A 261 28.14 -9.56 12.37
C ARG A 261 26.68 -9.22 12.53
N ASP A 262 26.21 -9.40 13.75
CA ASP A 262 24.87 -8.96 14.13
C ASP A 262 24.79 -7.43 13.95
N PRO A 263 23.93 -6.91 13.05
CA PRO A 263 23.81 -5.48 12.84
C PRO A 263 23.16 -4.73 14.01
N LEU A 264 22.75 -5.47 15.04
CA LEU A 264 22.18 -4.85 16.23
C LEU A 264 23.28 -4.18 17.07
N PRO A 265 23.07 -2.94 17.53
CA PRO A 265 24.00 -2.28 18.43
C PRO A 265 24.24 -3.17 19.66
N LYS A 266 25.48 -3.49 19.94
CA LYS A 266 25.81 -4.16 21.20
C LYS A 266 25.39 -3.24 22.34
N GLU A 267 24.52 -3.75 23.19
CA GLU A 267 24.16 -3.06 24.44
C GLU A 267 25.45 -2.65 25.16
N HIS A 268 25.62 -1.36 25.33
CA HIS A 268 26.65 -0.85 26.22
C HIS A 268 26.30 -1.28 27.64
N LYS A 269 27.08 -2.21 28.17
CA LYS A 269 27.08 -2.53 29.60
C LYS A 269 27.61 -1.37 30.40
#